data_68ed714897d0fc330a4bafd2d9c4d96d
#
_entry.id   68ed714897d0fc330a4bafd2d9c4d96d
#
_cell.length_a   1.000
_cell.length_b   1.000
_cell.length_c   1.000
_cell.angle_alpha   90.00
_cell.angle_beta   90.00
_cell.angle_gamma   90.00
#
_symmetry.space_group_name_H-M   'P 1'
#
loop_
_entity.id
_entity.type
_entity.pdbx_description
1 polymer ?
#
loop_
_entity_poly.entity_id
_entity_poly.type
_entity_poly.pdbx_seq_one_letter_code
_entity_poly.pdbx_strand_id
1 'polypeptide(L)'
;TLLLIWNTWDFINDPIMGALMDKAFAKHKNPKGKFRPWLLRSAPMVSVGFIALWSVPQFFDGVALVAMLFVLKILYEGAYTMFNIPMGSLLAAMADTDQERASLSSARGFGSMVGNMIPVIAMPLIITAFGGENNPTGYAIGSVVCAVGGLIMMLGHYALTEERTVVENAPGQDENIKITDILNVVKVNRPFLALCMHGLCICTMQYVGSTLSNYMFTVVYGDLTLASMGSVLSMPLMLITLVGGPILAKKLGLERMI
;
A
#
# COMPACT_ATOMS: atom_id res chain seq x y z
N THR A 1 4.76 -12.46 18.37
CA THR A 1 4.23 -11.45 19.28
C THR A 1 4.42 -10.04 18.72
N LEU A 2 5.61 -9.65 18.22
CA LEU A 2 5.87 -8.32 17.63
C LEU A 2 4.98 -8.01 16.41
N LEU A 3 4.77 -8.97 15.53
CA LEU A 3 3.90 -8.82 14.34
C LEU A 3 2.45 -8.51 14.73
N LEU A 4 1.94 -9.11 15.82
CA LEU A 4 0.59 -8.82 16.30
C LEU A 4 0.45 -7.38 16.80
N ILE A 5 1.47 -6.87 17.51
CA ILE A 5 1.48 -5.48 17.99
C ILE A 5 1.51 -4.50 16.80
N TRP A 6 2.30 -4.79 15.78
CA TRP A 6 2.38 -3.96 14.57
C TRP A 6 1.06 -3.93 13.80
N ASN A 7 0.45 -5.10 13.56
CA ASN A 7 -0.85 -5.16 12.87
C ASN A 7 -1.97 -4.46 13.68
N THR A 8 -1.89 -4.51 15.02
CA THR A 8 -2.82 -3.77 15.88
C THR A 8 -2.59 -2.26 15.78
N TRP A 9 -1.32 -1.83 15.67
CA TRP A 9 -0.99 -0.43 15.44
C TRP A 9 -1.56 0.09 14.12
N ASP A 10 -1.42 -0.64 13.02
CA ASP A 10 -1.94 -0.25 11.71
C ASP A 10 -3.47 -0.07 11.76
N PHE A 11 -4.18 -0.98 12.40
CA PHE A 11 -5.62 -0.90 12.60
C PHE A 11 -6.06 0.37 13.34
N ILE A 12 -5.26 0.86 14.29
CA ILE A 12 -5.53 2.08 15.05
C ILE A 12 -5.07 3.33 14.30
N ASN A 13 -3.93 3.25 13.63
CA ASN A 13 -3.28 4.37 12.95
C ASN A 13 -4.10 4.88 11.76
N ASP A 14 -4.66 3.99 10.94
CA ASP A 14 -5.39 4.35 9.74
C ASP A 14 -6.61 5.26 9.99
N PRO A 15 -7.53 4.94 10.92
CA PRO A 15 -8.62 5.83 11.28
C PRO A 15 -8.17 7.17 11.87
N ILE A 16 -7.11 7.18 12.69
CA ILE A 16 -6.56 8.40 13.29
C ILE A 16 -6.03 9.32 12.20
N MET A 17 -5.28 8.78 11.25
CA MET A 17 -4.72 9.57 10.15
C MET A 17 -5.80 10.10 9.22
N GLY A 18 -6.84 9.31 8.91
CA GLY A 18 -8.01 9.77 8.15
C GLY A 18 -8.68 10.97 8.83
N ALA A 19 -8.96 10.86 10.12
CA ALA A 19 -9.57 11.94 10.91
C ALA A 19 -8.67 13.20 11.01
N LEU A 20 -7.36 13.02 11.13
CA LEU A 20 -6.38 14.11 11.12
C LEU A 20 -6.38 14.87 9.78
N MET A 21 -6.45 14.16 8.66
CA MET A 21 -6.50 14.75 7.33
C MET A 21 -7.77 15.53 7.12
N ASP A 22 -8.92 15.00 7.53
CA ASP A 22 -10.20 15.67 7.44
C ASP A 22 -10.23 16.96 8.28
N LYS A 23 -9.75 16.90 9.51
CA LYS A 23 -9.65 18.04 10.41
C LYS A 23 -8.67 19.10 9.92
N ALA A 24 -7.54 18.71 9.35
CA ALA A 24 -6.58 19.63 8.77
C ALA A 24 -7.15 20.36 7.55
N PHE A 25 -7.92 19.68 6.71
CA PHE A 25 -8.58 20.28 5.56
C PHE A 25 -9.71 21.23 5.96
N ALA A 26 -10.52 20.85 6.94
CA ALA A 26 -11.58 21.72 7.47
C ALA A 26 -11.01 23.03 8.02
N LYS A 27 -9.83 22.98 8.66
CA LYS A 27 -9.17 24.16 9.24
C LYS A 27 -8.50 25.08 8.19
N HIS A 28 -7.89 24.48 7.15
CA HIS A 28 -7.15 25.20 6.12
C HIS A 28 -7.47 24.64 4.74
N LYS A 29 -8.43 25.27 4.03
CA LYS A 29 -8.71 24.93 2.63
C LYS A 29 -7.47 25.25 1.77
N ASN A 30 -6.80 24.21 1.28
CA ASN A 30 -5.62 24.36 0.45
C ASN A 30 -6.03 24.47 -1.03
N PRO A 31 -5.57 25.49 -1.78
CA PRO A 31 -5.89 25.62 -3.21
C PRO A 31 -5.37 24.46 -4.07
N LYS A 32 -4.43 23.65 -3.55
CA LYS A 32 -3.90 22.46 -4.22
C LYS A 32 -4.70 21.18 -3.94
N GLY A 33 -5.84 21.28 -3.28
CA GLY A 33 -6.72 20.15 -2.94
C GLY A 33 -6.54 19.63 -1.51
N LYS A 34 -7.35 18.61 -1.16
CA LYS A 34 -7.39 17.97 0.16
C LYS A 34 -6.26 16.95 0.34
N PHE A 35 -6.00 16.13 -0.69
CA PHE A 35 -5.13 14.95 -0.62
C PHE A 35 -3.70 15.22 -1.10
N ARG A 36 -3.53 16.00 -2.16
CA ARG A 36 -2.21 16.28 -2.78
C ARG A 36 -1.14 16.83 -1.83
N PRO A 37 -1.43 17.76 -0.90
CA PRO A 37 -0.41 18.27 0.03
C PRO A 37 0.18 17.18 0.94
N TRP A 38 -0.63 16.18 1.29
CA TRP A 38 -0.20 15.05 2.10
C TRP A 38 0.74 14.13 1.33
N LEU A 39 0.45 13.85 0.05
CA LEU A 39 1.33 13.06 -0.82
C LEU A 39 2.74 13.66 -0.89
N LEU A 40 2.83 14.97 -1.09
CA LEU A 40 4.11 15.66 -1.20
C LEU A 40 4.92 15.62 0.11
N ARG A 41 4.25 15.74 1.26
CA ARG A 41 4.91 15.76 2.57
C ARG A 41 5.31 14.38 3.04
N SER A 42 4.50 13.38 2.79
CA SER A 42 4.75 12.00 3.25
C SER A 42 5.77 11.26 2.38
N ALA A 43 5.89 11.56 1.09
CA ALA A 43 6.82 10.88 0.19
C ALA A 43 8.28 10.83 0.71
N PRO A 44 8.92 11.94 1.11
CA PRO A 44 10.27 11.89 1.67
C PRO A 44 10.31 11.17 3.02
N MET A 45 9.26 11.29 3.86
CA MET A 45 9.21 10.61 5.16
C MET A 45 9.16 9.09 4.99
N VAL A 46 8.36 8.58 4.05
CA VAL A 46 8.31 7.15 3.71
C VAL A 46 9.68 6.67 3.23
N SER A 47 10.32 7.40 2.33
CA SER A 47 11.61 7.00 1.76
C SER A 47 12.71 6.97 2.81
N VAL A 48 12.82 8.00 3.65
CA VAL A 48 13.79 8.06 4.75
C VAL A 48 13.52 6.97 5.79
N GLY A 49 12.26 6.79 6.18
CA GLY A 49 11.86 5.74 7.12
C GLY A 49 12.18 4.34 6.61
N PHE A 50 11.98 4.10 5.31
CA PHE A 50 12.34 2.82 4.69
C PHE A 50 13.85 2.56 4.72
N ILE A 51 14.67 3.54 4.34
CA ILE A 51 16.14 3.43 4.40
C ILE A 51 16.57 3.18 5.84
N ALA A 52 16.07 3.96 6.80
CA ALA A 52 16.42 3.82 8.20
C ALA A 52 16.10 2.41 8.71
N LEU A 53 14.90 1.89 8.42
CA LEU A 53 14.46 0.56 8.86
C LEU A 53 15.39 -0.57 8.38
N TRP A 54 15.84 -0.53 7.14
CA TRP A 54 16.71 -1.55 6.54
C TRP A 54 18.20 -1.34 6.82
N SER A 55 18.60 -0.17 7.30
CA SER A 55 19.99 0.13 7.64
C SER A 55 20.34 -0.16 9.10
N VAL A 56 19.34 -0.28 9.98
CA VAL A 56 19.52 -0.51 11.42
C VAL A 56 20.42 -1.73 11.76
N PRO A 57 20.29 -2.88 11.07
CA PRO A 57 21.11 -4.05 11.36
C PRO A 57 22.63 -3.84 11.16
N GLN A 58 23.03 -2.74 10.53
CA GLN A 58 24.46 -2.40 10.39
C GLN A 58 25.05 -1.73 11.63
N PHE A 59 24.21 -1.13 12.47
CA PHE A 59 24.63 -0.26 13.57
C PHE A 59 24.26 -0.80 14.95
N PHE A 60 23.29 -1.73 15.02
CA PHE A 60 22.75 -2.22 16.29
C PHE A 60 22.63 -3.73 16.29
N ASP A 61 22.87 -4.33 17.47
CA ASP A 61 22.77 -5.76 17.72
C ASP A 61 21.92 -6.06 18.95
N GLY A 62 21.47 -7.31 19.08
CA GLY A 62 20.76 -7.83 20.25
C GLY A 62 19.45 -7.07 20.56
N VAL A 63 19.25 -6.72 21.83
CA VAL A 63 18.02 -6.06 22.31
C VAL A 63 17.86 -4.65 21.72
N ALA A 64 18.97 -3.93 21.53
CA ALA A 64 18.97 -2.57 20.96
C ALA A 64 18.47 -2.59 19.51
N LEU A 65 18.86 -3.58 18.71
CA LEU A 65 18.35 -3.80 17.37
C LEU A 65 16.82 -3.98 17.37
N VAL A 66 16.30 -4.86 18.22
CA VAL A 66 14.85 -5.13 18.31
C VAL A 66 14.07 -3.87 18.70
N ALA A 67 14.57 -3.12 19.69
CA ALA A 67 13.94 -1.89 20.15
C ALA A 67 13.92 -0.82 19.04
N MET A 68 15.04 -0.65 18.33
CA MET A 68 15.16 0.33 17.25
C MET A 68 14.30 -0.05 16.06
N LEU A 69 14.26 -1.33 15.66
CA LEU A 69 13.36 -1.81 14.60
C LEU A 69 11.90 -1.57 14.96
N PHE A 70 11.52 -1.75 16.23
CA PHE A 70 10.16 -1.49 16.69
C PHE A 70 9.78 -0.02 16.54
N VAL A 71 10.62 0.90 16.99
CA VAL A 71 10.38 2.34 16.88
C VAL A 71 10.32 2.78 15.43
N LEU A 72 11.30 2.39 14.62
CA LEU A 72 11.36 2.77 13.21
C LEU A 72 10.21 2.19 12.39
N LYS A 73 9.76 0.98 12.71
CA LYS A 73 8.59 0.38 12.05
C LYS A 73 7.32 1.20 12.31
N ILE A 74 7.09 1.62 13.57
CA ILE A 74 5.95 2.48 13.92
C ILE A 74 6.00 3.81 13.15
N LEU A 75 7.17 4.44 13.10
CA LEU A 75 7.36 5.72 12.37
C LEU A 75 7.16 5.54 10.87
N TYR A 76 7.70 4.47 10.31
CA TYR A 76 7.55 4.14 8.89
C TYR A 76 6.08 3.88 8.54
N GLU A 77 5.36 3.08 9.31
CA GLU A 77 3.93 2.80 9.07
C GLU A 77 3.09 4.08 9.17
N GLY A 78 3.37 4.93 10.15
CA GLY A 78 2.71 6.24 10.24
C GLY A 78 2.93 7.09 8.98
N ALA A 79 4.18 7.18 8.49
CA ALA A 79 4.49 7.88 7.25
C ALA A 79 3.84 7.22 6.02
N TYR A 80 3.84 5.89 5.96
CA TYR A 80 3.22 5.13 4.89
C TYR A 80 1.70 5.36 4.84
N THR A 81 1.02 5.32 5.97
CA THR A 81 -0.42 5.60 6.07
C THR A 81 -0.74 7.03 5.61
N MET A 82 0.12 8.02 5.98
CA MET A 82 0.00 9.41 5.50
C MET A 82 0.09 9.53 3.97
N PHE A 83 0.75 8.60 3.29
CA PHE A 83 0.83 8.53 1.84
C PHE A 83 -0.32 7.71 1.25
N ASN A 84 -0.58 6.54 1.81
CA ASN A 84 -1.48 5.53 1.25
C ASN A 84 -2.95 5.96 1.26
N ILE A 85 -3.43 6.58 2.36
CA ILE A 85 -4.82 7.04 2.46
C ILE A 85 -5.13 8.12 1.41
N PRO A 86 -4.35 9.22 1.29
CA PRO A 86 -4.59 10.20 0.25
C PRO A 86 -4.48 9.63 -1.17
N MET A 87 -3.51 8.74 -1.41
CA MET A 87 -3.35 8.08 -2.71
C MET A 87 -4.59 7.25 -3.10
N GLY A 88 -5.18 6.54 -2.13
CA GLY A 88 -6.42 5.78 -2.35
C GLY A 88 -7.62 6.69 -2.61
N SER A 89 -7.76 7.75 -1.81
CA SER A 89 -8.88 8.70 -1.89
C SER A 89 -8.81 9.61 -3.13
N LEU A 90 -7.60 9.94 -3.58
CA LEU A 90 -7.38 10.77 -4.76
C LEU A 90 -7.96 10.15 -6.03
N LEU A 91 -7.95 8.81 -6.15
CA LEU A 91 -8.54 8.13 -7.29
C LEU A 91 -10.03 8.47 -7.47
N ALA A 92 -10.78 8.55 -6.37
CA ALA A 92 -12.19 8.96 -6.41
C ALA A 92 -12.37 10.44 -6.74
N ALA A 93 -11.42 11.29 -6.34
CA ALA A 93 -11.44 12.74 -6.59
C ALA A 93 -10.97 13.14 -7.99
N MET A 94 -10.33 12.23 -8.72
CA MET A 94 -9.83 12.44 -10.10
C MET A 94 -10.85 12.07 -11.17
N ALA A 95 -11.86 11.27 -10.87
CA ALA A 95 -12.80 10.69 -11.82
C ALA A 95 -14.20 11.23 -11.63
N ASP A 96 -14.77 11.76 -12.70
CA ASP A 96 -16.15 12.29 -12.71
C ASP A 96 -17.17 11.21 -13.08
N THR A 97 -16.75 10.16 -13.79
CA THR A 97 -17.61 9.07 -14.25
C THR A 97 -17.17 7.70 -13.74
N ASP A 98 -18.08 6.75 -13.64
CA ASP A 98 -17.76 5.38 -13.22
C ASP A 98 -16.82 4.67 -14.22
N GLN A 99 -16.88 5.03 -15.51
CA GLN A 99 -15.97 4.51 -16.51
C GLN A 99 -14.53 5.01 -16.31
N GLU A 100 -14.36 6.29 -15.97
CA GLU A 100 -13.04 6.84 -15.62
C GLU A 100 -12.49 6.20 -14.35
N ARG A 101 -13.33 6.00 -13.33
CA ARG A 101 -12.94 5.29 -12.10
C ARG A 101 -12.45 3.87 -12.38
N ALA A 102 -13.15 3.13 -13.24
CA ALA A 102 -12.75 1.80 -13.64
C ALA A 102 -11.41 1.80 -14.40
N SER A 103 -11.21 2.75 -15.31
CA SER A 103 -9.96 2.90 -16.06
C SER A 103 -8.78 3.27 -15.16
N LEU A 104 -8.97 4.23 -14.23
CA LEU A 104 -7.96 4.62 -13.25
C LEU A 104 -7.62 3.48 -12.28
N SER A 105 -8.62 2.71 -11.85
CA SER A 105 -8.41 1.52 -11.00
C SER A 105 -7.59 0.46 -11.72
N SER A 106 -7.86 0.23 -13.01
CA SER A 106 -7.09 -0.71 -13.83
C SER A 106 -5.64 -0.23 -14.04
N ALA A 107 -5.45 1.06 -14.32
CA ALA A 107 -4.12 1.66 -14.44
C ALA A 107 -3.33 1.57 -13.13
N ARG A 108 -3.99 1.80 -11.98
CA ARG A 108 -3.40 1.61 -10.65
C ARG A 108 -3.00 0.15 -10.41
N GLY A 109 -3.86 -0.81 -10.79
CA GLY A 109 -3.55 -2.23 -10.71
C GLY A 109 -2.32 -2.61 -11.52
N PHE A 110 -2.22 -2.09 -12.75
CA PHE A 110 -1.04 -2.27 -13.60
C PHE A 110 0.22 -1.66 -12.98
N GLY A 111 0.15 -0.42 -12.51
CA GLY A 111 1.26 0.25 -11.84
C GLY A 111 1.73 -0.50 -10.59
N SER A 112 0.79 -1.03 -9.78
CA SER A 112 1.11 -1.84 -8.61
C SER A 112 1.79 -3.16 -8.99
N MET A 113 1.36 -3.80 -10.06
CA MET A 113 2.00 -5.02 -10.57
C MET A 113 3.45 -4.76 -10.99
N VAL A 114 3.68 -3.74 -11.83
CA VAL A 114 5.03 -3.36 -12.27
C VAL A 114 5.89 -2.93 -11.09
N GLY A 115 5.34 -2.12 -10.17
CA GLY A 115 6.04 -1.65 -8.98
C GLY A 115 6.48 -2.77 -8.05
N ASN A 116 5.66 -3.82 -7.88
CA ASN A 116 6.02 -5.00 -7.10
C ASN A 116 7.09 -5.87 -7.77
N MET A 117 7.14 -5.91 -9.11
CA MET A 117 8.14 -6.70 -9.83
C MET A 117 9.56 -6.14 -9.71
N ILE A 118 9.70 -4.80 -9.69
CA ILE A 118 11.01 -4.16 -9.64
C ILE A 118 11.84 -4.63 -8.44
N PRO A 119 11.37 -4.56 -7.19
CA PRO A 119 12.14 -5.03 -6.04
C PRO A 119 12.32 -6.56 -6.03
N VAL A 120 11.36 -7.34 -6.52
CA VAL A 120 11.47 -8.80 -6.60
C VAL A 120 12.65 -9.23 -7.49
N ILE A 121 12.92 -8.48 -8.55
CA ILE A 121 14.05 -8.76 -9.47
C ILE A 121 15.34 -8.09 -8.96
N ALA A 122 15.27 -6.83 -8.55
CA ALA A 122 16.44 -6.03 -8.23
C ALA A 122 17.08 -6.42 -6.88
N MET A 123 16.28 -6.71 -5.85
CA MET A 123 16.80 -6.97 -4.50
C MET A 123 17.71 -8.20 -4.42
N PRO A 124 17.35 -9.37 -4.97
CA PRO A 124 18.27 -10.53 -4.96
C PRO A 124 19.60 -10.25 -5.66
N LEU A 125 19.56 -9.53 -6.79
CA LEU A 125 20.77 -9.17 -7.53
C LEU A 125 21.68 -8.24 -6.72
N ILE A 126 21.11 -7.23 -6.06
CA ILE A 126 21.85 -6.30 -5.21
C ILE A 126 22.42 -7.04 -4.00
N ILE A 127 21.63 -7.84 -3.29
CA ILE A 127 22.08 -8.59 -2.12
C ILE A 127 23.25 -9.53 -2.48
N THR A 128 23.13 -10.26 -3.59
CA THR A 128 24.17 -11.16 -4.06
C THR A 128 25.45 -10.41 -4.43
N ALA A 129 25.35 -9.25 -5.10
CA ALA A 129 26.48 -8.43 -5.50
C ALA A 129 27.25 -7.82 -4.31
N PHE A 130 26.58 -7.58 -3.19
CA PHE A 130 27.15 -6.94 -2.01
C PHE A 130 27.39 -7.90 -0.82
N GLY A 131 27.65 -9.16 -1.08
CA GLY A 131 28.14 -10.12 -0.08
C GLY A 131 27.12 -11.17 0.38
N GLY A 132 26.00 -11.32 -0.32
CA GLY A 132 25.01 -12.35 -0.09
C GLY A 132 24.05 -12.09 1.08
N GLU A 133 23.20 -13.09 1.35
CA GLU A 133 22.07 -12.97 2.29
C GLU A 133 22.47 -12.68 3.74
N ASN A 134 23.67 -13.06 4.15
CA ASN A 134 24.17 -12.85 5.51
C ASN A 134 24.82 -11.48 5.73
N ASN A 135 24.96 -10.67 4.68
CA ASN A 135 25.57 -9.35 4.78
C ASN A 135 24.52 -8.22 4.82
N PRO A 136 24.38 -7.48 5.92
CA PRO A 136 23.39 -6.41 6.03
C PRO A 136 23.62 -5.26 5.04
N THR A 137 24.86 -5.10 4.51
CA THR A 137 25.19 -4.02 3.56
C THR A 137 24.39 -4.12 2.27
N GLY A 138 24.17 -5.34 1.75
CA GLY A 138 23.36 -5.55 0.56
C GLY A 138 21.93 -5.07 0.71
N TYR A 139 21.32 -5.34 1.87
CA TYR A 139 19.97 -4.88 2.20
C TYR A 139 19.89 -3.36 2.33
N ALA A 140 20.87 -2.73 2.97
CA ALA A 140 20.89 -1.27 3.10
C ALA A 140 21.05 -0.57 1.75
N ILE A 141 21.97 -1.02 0.90
CA ILE A 141 22.14 -0.47 -0.46
C ILE A 141 20.85 -0.70 -1.28
N GLY A 142 20.29 -1.89 -1.24
CA GLY A 142 19.03 -2.20 -1.90
C GLY A 142 17.87 -1.31 -1.42
N SER A 143 17.81 -1.03 -0.12
CA SER A 143 16.79 -0.13 0.43
C SER A 143 16.96 1.30 -0.08
N VAL A 144 18.18 1.80 -0.22
CA VAL A 144 18.44 3.14 -0.79
C VAL A 144 17.99 3.21 -2.25
N VAL A 145 18.35 2.21 -3.06
CA VAL A 145 17.95 2.14 -4.47
C VAL A 145 16.42 2.11 -4.61
N CYS A 146 15.75 1.25 -3.84
CA CYS A 146 14.29 1.16 -3.85
C CYS A 146 13.63 2.43 -3.32
N ALA A 147 14.17 3.05 -2.27
CA ALA A 147 13.64 4.28 -1.71
C ALA A 147 13.75 5.47 -2.67
N VAL A 148 14.89 5.61 -3.35
CA VAL A 148 15.08 6.67 -4.36
C VAL A 148 14.14 6.45 -5.53
N GLY A 149 14.05 5.23 -6.06
CA GLY A 149 13.10 4.89 -7.12
C GLY A 149 11.66 5.13 -6.72
N GLY A 150 11.28 4.70 -5.51
CA GLY A 150 9.96 4.94 -4.91
C GLY A 150 9.66 6.42 -4.73
N LEU A 151 10.64 7.22 -4.25
CA LEU A 151 10.48 8.66 -4.09
C LEU A 151 10.22 9.37 -5.43
N ILE A 152 10.96 9.00 -6.48
CA ILE A 152 10.75 9.53 -7.83
C ILE A 152 9.34 9.21 -8.32
N MET A 153 8.87 7.97 -8.12
CA MET A 153 7.52 7.56 -8.50
C MET A 153 6.43 8.27 -7.67
N MET A 154 6.62 8.44 -6.36
CA MET A 154 5.70 9.17 -5.48
C MET A 154 5.60 10.65 -5.85
N LEU A 155 6.73 11.30 -6.15
CA LEU A 155 6.75 12.69 -6.62
C LEU A 155 6.16 12.82 -8.03
N GLY A 156 6.43 11.85 -8.91
CA GLY A 156 5.80 11.74 -10.23
C GLY A 156 4.28 11.60 -10.12
N HIS A 157 3.79 10.76 -9.23
CA HIS A 157 2.36 10.63 -8.94
C HIS A 157 1.77 11.99 -8.51
N TYR A 158 2.41 12.69 -7.59
CA TYR A 158 1.98 14.03 -7.17
C TYR A 158 1.96 15.04 -8.34
N ALA A 159 2.96 15.01 -9.22
CA ALA A 159 3.08 15.95 -10.33
C ALA A 159 2.06 15.69 -11.45
N LEU A 160 1.73 14.43 -11.70
CA LEU A 160 0.85 14.00 -12.79
C LEU A 160 -0.63 13.92 -12.42
N THR A 161 -0.97 14.02 -11.13
CA THR A 161 -2.36 13.90 -10.66
C THR A 161 -2.92 15.25 -10.23
N GLU A 162 -4.21 15.48 -10.53
CA GLU A 162 -4.96 16.67 -10.09
C GLU A 162 -6.29 16.26 -9.47
N GLU A 163 -6.68 16.94 -8.41
CA GLU A 163 -8.03 16.81 -7.84
C GLU A 163 -9.00 17.62 -8.70
N ARG A 164 -9.90 16.95 -9.40
CA ARG A 164 -10.93 17.61 -10.24
C ARG A 164 -12.19 17.91 -9.45
N THR A 165 -12.59 16.99 -8.59
CA THR A 165 -13.74 17.16 -7.69
C THR A 165 -13.24 17.46 -6.28
N VAL A 166 -13.61 18.63 -5.77
CA VAL A 166 -13.44 18.92 -4.34
C VAL A 166 -14.50 18.08 -3.60
N VAL A 167 -14.05 17.03 -2.94
CA VAL A 167 -14.92 16.27 -2.04
C VAL A 167 -15.17 17.17 -0.82
N GLU A 168 -16.17 18.04 -0.92
CA GLU A 168 -16.65 18.80 0.24
C GLU A 168 -17.31 17.83 1.22
N ASN A 169 -16.93 17.94 2.49
CA ASN A 169 -17.67 17.24 3.53
C ASN A 169 -19.12 17.73 3.47
N ALA A 170 -20.07 16.83 3.50
CA ALA A 170 -21.48 17.20 3.53
C ALA A 170 -21.74 18.20 4.68
N PRO A 171 -22.59 19.22 4.48
CA PRO A 171 -22.93 20.18 5.54
C PRO A 171 -23.45 19.41 6.77
N GLY A 172 -22.77 19.55 7.92
CA GLY A 172 -23.10 18.85 9.16
C GLY A 172 -22.11 17.76 9.60
N GLN A 173 -21.07 17.45 8.82
CA GLN A 173 -20.02 16.47 9.19
C GLN A 173 -18.92 17.03 10.11
N ASP A 174 -19.04 18.26 10.58
CA ASP A 174 -18.12 18.87 11.57
C ASP A 174 -18.36 18.37 13.01
N GLU A 175 -19.36 17.54 13.24
CA GLU A 175 -19.59 16.90 14.53
C GLU A 175 -18.66 15.71 14.73
N ASN A 176 -18.09 15.62 15.93
CA ASN A 176 -17.21 14.56 16.39
C ASN A 176 -17.75 13.16 16.02
N ILE A 177 -17.26 12.59 14.94
CA ILE A 177 -17.62 11.24 14.51
C ILE A 177 -17.19 10.28 15.61
N LYS A 178 -18.15 9.67 16.28
CA LYS A 178 -17.91 8.67 17.31
C LYS A 178 -17.67 7.30 16.64
N ILE A 179 -16.83 6.50 17.23
CA ILE A 179 -16.57 5.13 16.75
C ILE A 179 -17.91 4.33 16.64
N THR A 180 -18.88 4.64 17.50
CA THR A 180 -20.24 4.08 17.46
C THR A 180 -20.96 4.38 16.15
N ASP A 181 -20.72 5.55 15.53
CA ASP A 181 -21.39 5.98 14.31
C ASP A 181 -20.82 5.19 13.11
N ILE A 182 -19.52 4.97 13.10
CA ILE A 182 -18.84 4.10 12.11
C ILE A 182 -19.39 2.68 12.21
N LEU A 183 -19.50 2.12 13.42
CA LEU A 183 -20.05 0.78 13.62
C LEU A 183 -21.53 0.68 13.20
N ASN A 184 -22.31 1.74 13.40
CA ASN A 184 -23.70 1.79 12.95
C ASN A 184 -23.81 1.84 11.42
N VAL A 185 -22.94 2.63 10.75
CA VAL A 185 -22.90 2.65 9.27
C VAL A 185 -22.59 1.26 8.72
N VAL A 186 -21.63 0.55 9.30
CA VAL A 186 -21.27 -0.82 8.90
C VAL A 186 -22.46 -1.77 9.08
N LYS A 187 -23.20 -1.67 10.20
CA LYS A 187 -24.35 -2.55 10.47
C LYS A 187 -25.56 -2.27 9.58
N VAL A 188 -25.82 -1.01 9.26
CA VAL A 188 -26.99 -0.59 8.49
C VAL A 188 -26.79 -0.76 6.99
N ASN A 189 -25.56 -0.55 6.51
CA ASN A 189 -25.22 -0.63 5.09
C ASN A 189 -24.79 -2.05 4.69
N ARG A 190 -25.75 -2.91 4.36
CA ARG A 190 -25.50 -4.30 3.94
C ARG A 190 -24.53 -4.42 2.74
N PRO A 191 -24.62 -3.63 1.66
CA PRO A 191 -23.63 -3.67 0.57
C PRO A 191 -22.21 -3.36 1.04
N PHE A 192 -22.04 -2.40 1.94
CA PHE A 192 -20.75 -2.07 2.51
C PHE A 192 -20.19 -3.22 3.36
N LEU A 193 -21.05 -3.87 4.17
CA LEU A 193 -20.65 -5.04 4.94
C LEU A 193 -20.20 -6.19 4.04
N ALA A 194 -20.94 -6.46 2.95
CA ALA A 194 -20.55 -7.47 1.98
C ALA A 194 -19.20 -7.17 1.33
N LEU A 195 -18.92 -5.91 1.01
CA LEU A 195 -17.64 -5.47 0.47
C LEU A 195 -16.49 -5.66 1.48
N CYS A 196 -16.73 -5.34 2.74
CA CYS A 196 -15.76 -5.57 3.83
C CYS A 196 -15.46 -7.06 4.01
N MET A 197 -16.49 -7.92 4.01
CA MET A 197 -16.32 -9.38 4.12
C MET A 197 -15.56 -9.95 2.92
N HIS A 198 -15.88 -9.49 1.71
CA HIS A 198 -15.17 -9.86 0.50
C HIS A 198 -13.68 -9.48 0.58
N GLY A 199 -13.38 -8.24 0.97
CA GLY A 199 -12.01 -7.77 1.18
C GLY A 199 -11.25 -8.61 2.22
N LEU A 200 -11.90 -8.92 3.34
CA LEU A 200 -11.32 -9.76 4.39
C LEU A 200 -10.99 -11.16 3.88
N CYS A 201 -11.88 -11.79 3.13
CA CYS A 201 -11.65 -13.12 2.55
C CYS A 201 -10.47 -13.10 1.56
N ILE A 202 -10.42 -12.10 0.66
CA ILE A 202 -9.32 -11.96 -0.31
C ILE A 202 -7.99 -11.73 0.38
N CYS A 203 -7.91 -10.79 1.32
CA CYS A 203 -6.68 -10.52 2.05
C CYS A 203 -6.21 -11.74 2.84
N THR A 204 -7.11 -12.43 3.53
CA THR A 204 -6.77 -13.66 4.25
C THR A 204 -6.23 -14.72 3.29
N MET A 205 -6.88 -14.95 2.16
CA MET A 205 -6.45 -15.92 1.16
C MET A 205 -5.06 -15.56 0.58
N GLN A 206 -4.79 -14.29 0.31
CA GLN A 206 -3.50 -13.84 -0.19
C GLN A 206 -2.37 -14.02 0.83
N TYR A 207 -2.58 -13.61 2.09
CA TYR A 207 -1.56 -13.72 3.13
C TYR A 207 -1.29 -15.18 3.52
N VAL A 208 -2.32 -15.99 3.71
CA VAL A 208 -2.19 -17.42 4.02
C VAL A 208 -1.55 -18.15 2.84
N GLY A 209 -2.01 -17.87 1.61
CA GLY A 209 -1.46 -18.48 0.39
C GLY A 209 0.01 -18.14 0.20
N SER A 210 0.41 -16.89 0.38
CA SER A 210 1.81 -16.46 0.31
C SER A 210 2.68 -17.13 1.36
N THR A 211 2.22 -17.18 2.62
CA THR A 211 2.95 -17.82 3.72
C THR A 211 3.12 -19.31 3.50
N LEU A 212 2.05 -20.02 3.11
CA LEU A 212 2.09 -21.45 2.83
C LEU A 212 2.98 -21.77 1.62
N SER A 213 2.91 -20.94 0.58
CA SER A 213 3.76 -21.09 -0.61
C SER A 213 5.24 -20.96 -0.25
N ASN A 214 5.61 -19.93 0.50
CA ASN A 214 6.99 -19.75 0.96
C ASN A 214 7.47 -20.93 1.82
N TYR A 215 6.63 -21.40 2.74
CA TYR A 215 6.94 -22.56 3.58
C TYR A 215 7.12 -23.84 2.75
N MET A 216 6.27 -24.06 1.76
CA MET A 216 6.35 -25.19 0.85
C MET A 216 7.67 -25.18 0.07
N PHE A 217 8.08 -24.06 -0.50
CA PHE A 217 9.32 -23.95 -1.26
C PHE A 217 10.57 -24.06 -0.38
N THR A 218 10.55 -23.50 0.84
CA THR A 218 11.70 -23.56 1.74
C THR A 218 11.86 -24.90 2.43
N VAL A 219 10.77 -25.52 2.91
CA VAL A 219 10.82 -26.70 3.77
C VAL A 219 10.62 -28.00 2.97
N VAL A 220 9.67 -28.01 2.02
CA VAL A 220 9.33 -29.22 1.27
C VAL A 220 10.25 -29.42 0.08
N TYR A 221 10.47 -28.35 -0.70
CA TYR A 221 11.32 -28.42 -1.89
C TYR A 221 12.79 -28.06 -1.62
N GLY A 222 13.07 -27.36 -0.51
CA GLY A 222 14.44 -26.95 -0.15
C GLY A 222 15.06 -25.90 -1.09
N ASP A 223 14.27 -25.29 -1.98
CA ASP A 223 14.75 -24.34 -2.97
C ASP A 223 13.78 -23.18 -3.16
N LEU A 224 14.20 -22.01 -2.70
CA LEU A 224 13.45 -20.78 -2.81
C LEU A 224 13.41 -20.23 -4.26
N THR A 225 14.35 -20.65 -5.11
CA THR A 225 14.40 -20.19 -6.51
C THR A 225 13.21 -20.68 -7.31
N LEU A 226 12.63 -21.81 -6.94
CA LEU A 226 11.39 -22.34 -7.52
C LEU A 226 10.19 -21.42 -7.27
N ALA A 227 10.14 -20.73 -6.12
CA ALA A 227 9.09 -19.74 -5.83
C ALA A 227 9.19 -18.55 -6.79
N SER A 228 10.41 -18.09 -7.05
CA SER A 228 10.67 -17.01 -8.00
C SER A 228 10.28 -17.40 -9.43
N MET A 229 10.61 -18.62 -9.85
CA MET A 229 10.21 -19.16 -11.16
C MET A 229 8.70 -19.27 -11.30
N GLY A 230 7.99 -19.72 -10.25
CA GLY A 230 6.52 -19.77 -10.21
C GLY A 230 5.89 -18.38 -10.36
N SER A 231 6.48 -17.40 -9.72
CA SER A 231 6.04 -16.00 -9.82
C SER A 231 6.22 -15.44 -11.24
N VAL A 232 7.35 -15.72 -11.88
CA VAL A 232 7.61 -15.32 -13.29
C VAL A 232 6.65 -16.03 -14.25
N LEU A 233 6.38 -17.32 -14.04
CA LEU A 233 5.47 -18.10 -14.88
C LEU A 233 4.00 -17.64 -14.78
N SER A 234 3.60 -17.06 -13.65
CA SER A 234 2.26 -16.51 -13.46
C SER A 234 2.03 -15.13 -14.12
N MET A 235 3.10 -14.43 -14.53
CA MET A 235 3.01 -13.09 -15.14
C MET A 235 2.14 -13.02 -16.41
N PRO A 236 2.26 -13.93 -17.40
CA PRO A 236 1.40 -13.88 -18.58
C PRO A 236 -0.09 -13.96 -18.21
N LEU A 237 -0.44 -14.78 -17.21
CA LEU A 237 -1.81 -14.92 -16.73
C LEU A 237 -2.32 -13.62 -16.10
N MET A 238 -1.48 -12.95 -15.29
CA MET A 238 -1.78 -11.64 -14.72
C MET A 238 -1.99 -10.56 -15.80
N LEU A 239 -1.18 -10.57 -16.85
CA LEU A 239 -1.34 -9.63 -17.98
C LEU A 239 -2.64 -9.89 -18.73
N ILE A 240 -3.01 -11.15 -18.96
CA ILE A 240 -4.27 -11.52 -19.60
C ILE A 240 -5.47 -11.03 -18.78
N THR A 241 -5.45 -11.21 -17.46
CA THR A 241 -6.54 -10.76 -16.58
C THR A 241 -6.61 -9.23 -16.51
N LEU A 242 -5.48 -8.56 -16.51
CA LEU A 242 -5.39 -7.10 -16.45
C LEU A 242 -5.94 -6.42 -17.71
N VAL A 243 -5.57 -6.93 -18.88
CA VAL A 243 -6.05 -6.41 -20.18
C VAL A 243 -7.47 -6.90 -20.48
N GLY A 244 -7.74 -8.15 -20.17
CA GLY A 244 -9.06 -8.78 -20.39
C GLY A 244 -10.16 -8.24 -19.49
N GLY A 245 -9.85 -7.87 -18.24
CA GLY A 245 -10.82 -7.36 -17.28
C GLY A 245 -11.61 -6.15 -17.77
N PRO A 246 -10.98 -5.04 -18.17
CA PRO A 246 -11.68 -3.87 -18.71
C PRO A 246 -12.46 -4.16 -20.00
N ILE A 247 -11.95 -5.05 -20.86
CA ILE A 247 -12.62 -5.45 -22.11
C ILE A 247 -13.89 -6.25 -21.80
N LEU A 248 -13.81 -7.18 -20.84
CA LEU A 248 -14.96 -7.96 -20.39
C LEU A 248 -15.99 -7.09 -19.68
N ALA A 249 -15.55 -6.16 -18.81
CA ALA A 249 -16.42 -5.20 -18.14
C ALA A 249 -17.21 -4.34 -19.13
N LYS A 250 -16.57 -3.92 -20.23
CA LYS A 250 -17.22 -3.15 -21.29
C LYS A 250 -18.22 -3.98 -22.10
N LYS A 251 -17.97 -5.27 -22.29
CA LYS A 251 -18.84 -6.16 -23.09
C LYS A 251 -20.00 -6.74 -22.30
N LEU A 252 -19.77 -7.13 -21.05
CA LEU A 252 -20.74 -7.85 -20.23
C LEU A 252 -21.52 -6.94 -19.28
N GLY A 253 -21.03 -5.72 -19.02
CA GLY A 253 -21.53 -4.83 -17.98
C GLY A 253 -20.97 -5.22 -16.61
N LEU A 254 -20.71 -4.21 -15.76
CA LEU A 254 -20.16 -4.39 -14.41
C LEU A 254 -21.04 -5.28 -13.52
N GLU A 255 -22.36 -5.19 -13.68
CA GLU A 255 -23.32 -5.97 -12.88
C GLU A 255 -23.25 -7.50 -13.10
N ARG A 256 -22.73 -7.93 -14.24
CA ARG A 256 -22.59 -9.37 -14.57
C ARG A 256 -21.21 -9.93 -14.27
N MET A 257 -20.26 -9.08 -13.87
CA MET A 257 -18.90 -9.48 -13.53
C MET A 257 -18.69 -9.69 -12.03
N ILE A 258 -19.59 -9.18 -11.21
CA ILE A 258 -19.62 -9.35 -9.76
C ILE A 258 -20.49 -10.54 -9.40
#